data_b34d847b7b1e7d2fd5c74caffb53ec71
#
_entry.id   b34d847b7b1e7d2fd5c74caffb53ec71
#
_cell.length_a   1.000
_cell.length_b   1.000
_cell.length_c   1.000
_cell.angle_alpha   90.00
_cell.angle_beta   90.00
_cell.angle_gamma   90.00
#
_symmetry.space_group_name_H-M   'P 1'
#
loop_
_entity.id
_entity.type
_entity.pdbx_description
1 polymer ?
#
loop_
_entity_poly.entity_id
_entity_poly.type
_entity_poly.pdbx_seq_one_letter_code
_entity_poly.pdbx_strand_id
1 'polypeptide(L)'
;MYKRQLARYVVHNDRRASGVLGEFIERHEHMISRAPRRPRLVRLRPTGRVHDLQDIFDRLNQRYFNGTLQAQITWGPAIFRAQQRSIKMGSFSVEDRIIRVHPALDRVEVPLFFVEWIVFHEMLHGRHEIRRSGSRRCFHPPEFLAQEREFADYERASAWEKENVDRLFRR
;
A
#
# COMPACT_ATOMS: atom_id res chain seq x y z
N MET A 1 5.23 -23.45 -25.89
CA MET A 1 4.77 -23.98 -24.59
C MET A 1 4.06 -22.92 -23.75
N TYR A 2 4.66 -21.77 -23.51
CA TYR A 2 4.11 -20.72 -22.63
C TYR A 2 2.84 -20.02 -23.12
N LYS A 3 2.58 -19.93 -24.44
CA LYS A 3 1.33 -19.34 -24.98
C LYS A 3 0.06 -20.07 -24.45
N ARG A 4 0.10 -21.39 -24.33
CA ARG A 4 -1.02 -22.19 -23.79
C ARG A 4 -1.21 -21.91 -22.28
N GLN A 5 -0.12 -21.76 -21.51
CA GLN A 5 -0.19 -21.44 -20.11
C GLN A 5 -0.75 -20.05 -19.85
N LEU A 6 -0.36 -19.07 -20.68
CA LEU A 6 -0.91 -17.73 -20.64
C LEU A 6 -2.42 -17.72 -20.91
N ALA A 7 -2.86 -18.44 -21.95
CA ALA A 7 -4.28 -18.57 -22.26
C ALA A 7 -5.06 -19.22 -21.10
N ARG A 8 -4.56 -20.31 -20.53
CA ARG A 8 -5.19 -20.98 -19.36
C ARG A 8 -5.24 -20.08 -18.15
N TYR A 9 -4.20 -19.31 -17.88
CA TYR A 9 -4.20 -18.34 -16.77
C TYR A 9 -5.22 -17.22 -16.98
N VAL A 10 -5.25 -16.61 -18.18
CA VAL A 10 -6.13 -15.48 -18.47
C VAL A 10 -7.59 -15.89 -18.53
N VAL A 11 -7.91 -17.04 -19.14
CA VAL A 11 -9.29 -17.48 -19.35
C VAL A 11 -9.86 -18.21 -18.12
N HIS A 12 -9.06 -19.04 -17.45
CA HIS A 12 -9.53 -19.96 -16.42
C HIS A 12 -8.95 -19.68 -15.03
N ASN A 13 -8.10 -18.65 -14.87
CA ASN A 13 -7.39 -18.34 -13.61
C ASN A 13 -6.68 -19.58 -13.01
N ASP A 14 -6.11 -20.42 -13.89
CA ASP A 14 -5.48 -21.70 -13.53
C ASP A 14 -4.23 -21.46 -12.68
N ARG A 15 -4.24 -21.94 -11.43
CA ARG A 15 -3.12 -21.78 -10.48
C ARG A 15 -1.84 -22.45 -10.94
N ARG A 16 -1.92 -23.60 -11.65
CA ARG A 16 -0.75 -24.30 -12.18
C ARG A 16 -0.14 -23.50 -13.33
N ALA A 17 -0.98 -22.95 -14.19
CA ALA A 17 -0.54 -22.06 -15.27
C ALA A 17 0.12 -20.80 -14.72
N SER A 18 -0.41 -20.23 -13.63
CA SER A 18 0.19 -19.10 -12.91
C SER A 18 1.60 -19.42 -12.39
N GLY A 19 1.80 -20.61 -11.81
CA GLY A 19 3.11 -21.06 -11.32
C GLY A 19 4.15 -21.14 -12.45
N VAL A 20 3.80 -21.81 -13.55
CA VAL A 20 4.69 -21.96 -14.73
C VAL A 20 5.05 -20.59 -15.35
N LEU A 21 4.09 -19.66 -15.40
CA LEU A 21 4.35 -18.29 -15.87
C LEU A 21 5.24 -17.51 -14.89
N GLY A 22 5.04 -17.69 -13.59
CA GLY A 22 5.90 -17.09 -12.56
C GLY A 22 7.34 -17.52 -12.69
N GLU A 23 7.61 -18.83 -12.78
CA GLU A 23 8.95 -19.38 -13.00
C GLU A 23 9.59 -18.88 -14.32
N PHE A 24 8.80 -18.79 -15.38
CA PHE A 24 9.28 -18.24 -16.65
C PHE A 24 9.70 -16.78 -16.51
N ILE A 25 8.88 -15.95 -15.84
CA ILE A 25 9.19 -14.53 -15.61
C ILE A 25 10.45 -14.39 -14.75
N GLU A 26 10.59 -15.17 -13.69
CA GLU A 26 11.77 -15.14 -12.82
C GLU A 26 13.05 -15.51 -13.58
N ARG A 27 12.99 -16.56 -14.40
CA ARG A 27 14.13 -17.02 -15.20
C ARG A 27 14.57 -15.99 -16.27
N HIS A 28 13.64 -15.17 -16.73
CA HIS A 28 13.87 -14.18 -17.79
C HIS A 28 13.78 -12.73 -17.27
N GLU A 29 13.86 -12.52 -15.95
CA GLU A 29 13.76 -11.17 -15.36
C GLU A 29 14.83 -10.21 -15.91
N HIS A 30 16.01 -10.71 -16.24
CA HIS A 30 17.10 -9.95 -16.86
C HIS A 30 16.76 -9.45 -18.27
N MET A 31 15.82 -10.10 -18.97
CA MET A 31 15.35 -9.69 -20.31
C MET A 31 14.20 -8.68 -20.25
N ILE A 32 13.59 -8.51 -19.06
CA ILE A 32 12.53 -7.52 -18.88
C ILE A 32 13.21 -6.16 -18.74
N SER A 33 13.31 -5.44 -19.87
CA SER A 33 13.81 -4.06 -19.89
C SER A 33 12.90 -3.19 -19.02
N ARG A 34 13.36 -2.87 -17.81
CA ARG A 34 12.80 -1.77 -17.02
C ARG A 34 13.33 -0.48 -17.63
N ALA A 35 12.70 -0.02 -18.71
CA ALA A 35 13.00 1.32 -19.19
C ALA A 35 12.95 2.27 -17.98
N PRO A 36 14.00 3.07 -17.73
CA PRO A 36 13.99 3.99 -16.60
C PRO A 36 12.76 4.89 -16.77
N ARG A 37 11.79 4.72 -15.85
CA ARG A 37 10.63 5.59 -15.83
C ARG A 37 11.16 6.99 -15.57
N ARG A 38 10.87 7.93 -16.46
CA ARG A 38 11.17 9.34 -16.23
C ARG A 38 10.58 9.72 -14.87
N PRO A 39 11.35 10.35 -13.98
CA PRO A 39 10.84 10.77 -12.69
C PRO A 39 9.60 11.64 -12.93
N ARG A 40 8.46 11.16 -12.49
CA ARG A 40 7.23 11.94 -12.52
C ARG A 40 7.36 12.99 -11.43
N LEU A 41 7.35 14.24 -11.80
CA LEU A 41 7.17 15.33 -10.84
C LEU A 41 5.79 15.16 -10.20
N VAL A 42 5.80 14.56 -9.01
CA VAL A 42 4.58 14.39 -8.20
C VAL A 42 4.42 15.65 -7.37
N ARG A 43 3.35 16.40 -7.63
CA ARG A 43 2.99 17.52 -6.76
C ARG A 43 2.48 16.95 -5.44
N LEU A 44 3.24 17.12 -4.38
CA LEU A 44 2.85 16.70 -3.04
C LEU A 44 1.80 17.66 -2.47
N ARG A 45 0.79 17.11 -1.82
CA ARG A 45 -0.26 17.83 -1.10
C ARG A 45 -0.52 17.09 0.21
N PRO A 46 0.33 17.24 1.24
CA PRO A 46 0.16 16.55 2.51
C PRO A 46 -0.95 17.19 3.36
N THR A 47 -1.15 18.49 3.28
CA THR A 47 -2.19 19.20 4.03
C THR A 47 -3.56 18.92 3.43
N GLY A 48 -4.44 18.33 4.22
CA GLY A 48 -5.84 18.07 3.89
C GLY A 48 -6.77 19.15 4.40
N ARG A 49 -8.06 18.86 4.41
CA ARG A 49 -9.10 19.75 4.96
C ARG A 49 -9.24 19.58 6.48
N VAL A 50 -9.01 18.38 6.99
CA VAL A 50 -9.17 17.96 8.39
C VAL A 50 -7.85 17.50 8.96
N HIS A 51 -7.08 16.72 8.21
CA HIS A 51 -5.84 16.10 8.66
C HIS A 51 -4.63 16.61 7.87
N ASP A 52 -3.52 16.86 8.56
CA ASP A 52 -2.22 17.11 7.93
C ASP A 52 -1.38 15.85 7.99
N LEU A 53 -1.12 15.28 6.80
CA LEU A 53 -0.35 14.02 6.70
C LEU A 53 1.13 14.22 7.04
N GLN A 54 1.69 15.43 6.82
CA GLN A 54 3.09 15.66 7.14
C GLN A 54 3.30 15.63 8.66
N ASP A 55 2.44 16.31 9.40
CA ASP A 55 2.49 16.30 10.86
C ASP A 55 2.32 14.88 11.43
N ILE A 56 1.39 14.10 10.84
CA ILE A 56 1.17 12.71 11.22
C ILE A 56 2.43 11.89 10.95
N PHE A 57 3.00 12.00 9.75
CA PHE A 57 4.21 11.26 9.36
C PHE A 57 5.38 11.59 10.28
N ASP A 58 5.63 12.85 10.56
CA ASP A 58 6.77 13.31 11.36
C ASP A 58 6.66 12.78 12.80
N ARG A 59 5.48 12.85 13.43
CA ARG A 59 5.24 12.29 14.76
C ARG A 59 5.44 10.77 14.81
N LEU A 60 4.90 10.03 13.83
CA LEU A 60 5.04 8.59 13.75
C LEU A 60 6.48 8.18 13.46
N ASN A 61 7.16 8.92 12.57
CA ASN A 61 8.56 8.69 12.24
C ASN A 61 9.44 8.84 13.47
N GLN A 62 9.25 9.90 14.23
CA GLN A 62 9.99 10.10 15.48
C GLN A 62 9.69 9.01 16.50
N ARG A 63 8.43 8.63 16.66
CA ARG A 63 7.99 7.68 17.71
C ARG A 63 8.39 6.24 17.44
N TYR A 64 8.25 5.77 16.19
CA TYR A 64 8.39 4.34 15.85
C TYR A 64 9.59 4.01 14.97
N PHE A 65 10.19 5.00 14.33
CA PHE A 65 11.29 4.83 13.37
C PHE A 65 12.52 5.65 13.74
N ASN A 66 12.57 6.28 14.93
CA ASN A 66 13.67 7.12 15.39
C ASN A 66 14.05 8.25 14.40
N GLY A 67 13.07 8.76 13.65
CA GLY A 67 13.29 9.78 12.63
C GLY A 67 14.06 9.32 11.39
N THR A 68 14.32 8.02 11.24
CA THR A 68 15.21 7.50 10.19
C THR A 68 14.50 7.16 8.88
N LEU A 69 13.17 7.04 8.88
CA LEU A 69 12.43 6.69 7.66
C LEU A 69 12.37 7.89 6.70
N GLN A 70 12.97 7.72 5.54
CA GLN A 70 12.94 8.73 4.48
C GLN A 70 11.85 8.38 3.47
N ALA A 71 10.77 9.11 3.50
CA ALA A 71 9.68 9.04 2.52
C ALA A 71 8.95 10.38 2.44
N GLN A 72 8.28 10.60 1.32
CA GLN A 72 7.37 11.72 1.14
C GLN A 72 5.95 11.24 1.34
N ILE A 73 5.05 12.14 1.75
CA ILE A 73 3.65 11.78 1.97
C ILE A 73 2.71 12.78 1.26
N THR A 74 1.60 12.28 0.76
CA THR A 74 0.60 13.10 0.08
C THR A 74 -0.77 12.46 0.10
N TRP A 75 -1.81 13.27 0.03
CA TRP A 75 -3.13 12.78 -0.35
C TRP A 75 -3.12 12.29 -1.79
N GLY A 76 -3.70 11.13 -2.02
CA GLY A 76 -3.84 10.53 -3.34
C GLY A 76 -4.92 11.21 -4.19
N PRO A 77 -5.04 10.85 -5.46
CA PRO A 77 -6.14 11.33 -6.29
C PRO A 77 -7.47 10.72 -5.82
N ALA A 78 -8.54 11.51 -5.84
CA ALA A 78 -9.90 11.08 -5.54
C ALA A 78 -10.49 10.26 -6.71
N ILE A 79 -9.89 9.08 -6.99
CA ILE A 79 -10.36 8.21 -8.07
C ILE A 79 -11.30 7.16 -7.47
N PHE A 80 -12.59 7.42 -7.54
CA PHE A 80 -13.64 6.45 -7.23
C PHE A 80 -14.01 5.68 -8.51
N ARG A 81 -13.57 4.44 -8.62
CA ARG A 81 -14.03 3.55 -9.69
C ARG A 81 -15.25 2.79 -9.19
N ALA A 82 -16.39 2.97 -9.81
CA ALA A 82 -17.68 2.38 -9.43
C ALA A 82 -17.70 0.84 -9.32
N GLN A 83 -16.72 0.16 -9.90
CA GLN A 83 -16.62 -1.31 -9.92
C GLN A 83 -15.51 -1.85 -8.99
N GLN A 84 -14.88 -1.01 -8.18
CA GLN A 84 -13.77 -1.45 -7.34
C GLN A 84 -14.32 -2.13 -6.08
N ARG A 85 -14.15 -3.45 -5.97
CA ARG A 85 -14.62 -4.27 -4.83
C ARG A 85 -13.80 -4.06 -3.54
N SER A 86 -12.63 -3.46 -3.63
CA SER A 86 -11.81 -3.09 -2.48
C SER A 86 -11.16 -1.74 -2.74
N ILE A 87 -11.19 -0.87 -1.75
CA ILE A 87 -10.56 0.45 -1.83
C ILE A 87 -9.26 0.40 -1.06
N LYS A 88 -8.20 0.81 -1.73
CA LYS A 88 -6.89 0.92 -1.11
C LYS A 88 -6.82 2.24 -0.33
N MET A 89 -6.80 2.17 1.00
CA MET A 89 -6.78 3.34 1.88
C MET A 89 -5.44 4.06 1.89
N GLY A 90 -4.36 3.30 1.70
CA GLY A 90 -3.01 3.84 1.56
C GLY A 90 -2.20 3.09 0.51
N SER A 91 -1.05 3.61 0.15
CA SER A 91 -0.06 2.92 -0.68
C SER A 91 1.34 3.52 -0.51
N PHE A 92 2.34 2.68 -0.42
CA PHE A 92 3.74 3.05 -0.51
C PHE A 92 4.31 2.71 -1.89
N SER A 93 4.92 3.69 -2.56
CA SER A 93 5.71 3.47 -3.78
C SER A 93 7.18 3.33 -3.39
N VAL A 94 7.73 2.13 -3.57
CA VAL A 94 9.14 1.84 -3.28
C VAL A 94 10.06 2.64 -4.19
N GLU A 95 9.68 2.79 -5.47
CA GLU A 95 10.47 3.48 -6.49
C GLU A 95 10.59 4.97 -6.22
N ASP A 96 9.47 5.62 -5.89
CA ASP A 96 9.40 7.06 -5.65
C ASP A 96 9.60 7.42 -4.16
N ARG A 97 9.54 6.43 -3.26
CA ARG A 97 9.49 6.60 -1.80
C ARG A 97 8.37 7.55 -1.36
N ILE A 98 7.20 7.37 -1.92
CA ILE A 98 6.03 8.21 -1.63
C ILE A 98 4.90 7.37 -1.02
N ILE A 99 4.40 7.83 0.13
CA ILE A 99 3.16 7.36 0.74
C ILE A 99 2.00 8.17 0.17
N ARG A 100 0.95 7.47 -0.29
CA ARG A 100 -0.30 8.11 -0.73
C ARG A 100 -1.45 7.61 0.12
N VAL A 101 -2.17 8.51 0.76
CA VAL A 101 -3.35 8.22 1.58
C VAL A 101 -4.61 8.58 0.80
N HIS A 102 -5.64 7.73 0.86
CA HIS A 102 -6.87 7.98 0.11
C HIS A 102 -7.62 9.19 0.67
N PRO A 103 -8.03 10.17 -0.17
CA PRO A 103 -8.64 11.43 0.30
C PRO A 103 -10.01 11.26 0.96
N ALA A 104 -10.65 10.09 0.84
CA ALA A 104 -11.86 9.79 1.60
C ALA A 104 -11.62 9.72 3.11
N LEU A 105 -10.36 9.60 3.54
CA LEU A 105 -9.99 9.63 4.96
C LEU A 105 -9.83 11.06 5.51
N ASP A 106 -9.83 12.08 4.65
CA ASP A 106 -9.73 13.48 5.04
C ASP A 106 -11.12 14.08 5.38
N ARG A 107 -11.77 13.52 6.40
CA ARG A 107 -13.11 13.90 6.84
C ARG A 107 -13.18 13.95 8.37
N VAL A 108 -14.09 14.78 8.88
CA VAL A 108 -14.31 14.96 10.33
C VAL A 108 -14.77 13.67 11.01
N GLU A 109 -15.50 12.82 10.28
CA GLU A 109 -16.01 11.54 10.78
C GLU A 109 -14.92 10.45 10.89
N VAL A 110 -13.76 10.69 10.25
CA VAL A 110 -12.62 9.76 10.31
C VAL A 110 -11.70 10.20 11.46
N PRO A 111 -11.58 9.39 12.52
CA PRO A 111 -10.78 9.78 13.66
C PRO A 111 -9.28 9.78 13.33
N LEU A 112 -8.55 10.68 13.97
CA LEU A 112 -7.10 10.85 13.77
C LEU A 112 -6.33 9.55 13.96
N PHE A 113 -6.62 8.78 15.02
CA PHE A 113 -5.92 7.53 15.30
C PHE A 113 -6.03 6.51 14.14
N PHE A 114 -7.13 6.55 13.37
CA PHE A 114 -7.31 5.67 12.22
C PHE A 114 -6.44 6.13 11.02
N VAL A 115 -6.40 7.44 10.76
CA VAL A 115 -5.50 7.98 9.72
C VAL A 115 -4.04 7.73 10.08
N GLU A 116 -3.66 7.90 11.35
CA GLU A 116 -2.33 7.59 11.87
C GLU A 116 -1.96 6.12 11.66
N TRP A 117 -2.90 5.20 11.94
CA TRP A 117 -2.67 3.77 11.69
C TRP A 117 -2.44 3.44 10.21
N ILE A 118 -3.23 4.02 9.30
CA ILE A 118 -3.02 3.85 7.85
C ILE A 118 -1.64 4.40 7.43
N VAL A 119 -1.26 5.57 7.91
CA VAL A 119 0.07 6.15 7.63
C VAL A 119 1.17 5.24 8.19
N PHE A 120 1.03 4.76 9.42
CA PHE A 120 1.98 3.84 10.05
C PHE A 120 2.14 2.55 9.26
N HIS A 121 1.04 1.94 8.79
CA HIS A 121 1.04 0.76 7.93
C HIS A 121 1.86 1.00 6.64
N GLU A 122 1.65 2.13 5.97
CA GLU A 122 2.40 2.47 4.76
C GLU A 122 3.89 2.79 5.06
N MET A 123 4.18 3.33 6.23
CA MET A 123 5.56 3.54 6.70
C MET A 123 6.29 2.21 6.92
N LEU A 124 5.60 1.19 7.43
CA LEU A 124 6.16 -0.16 7.56
C LEU A 124 6.54 -0.76 6.20
N HIS A 125 5.78 -0.49 5.14
CA HIS A 125 6.18 -0.87 3.78
C HIS A 125 7.47 -0.19 3.31
N GLY A 126 7.78 1.00 3.83
CA GLY A 126 9.05 1.70 3.57
C GLY A 126 10.24 1.09 4.31
N ARG A 127 10.00 0.38 5.42
CA ARG A 127 11.01 -0.29 6.25
C ARG A 127 11.23 -1.75 5.84
N HIS A 128 10.17 -2.45 5.48
CA HIS A 128 10.23 -3.86 5.11
C HIS A 128 10.39 -4.04 3.59
N GLU A 129 11.41 -4.78 3.21
CA GLU A 129 11.55 -5.19 1.82
C GLU A 129 10.44 -6.19 1.45
N ILE A 130 9.94 -6.06 0.22
CA ILE A 130 8.98 -7.02 -0.31
C ILE A 130 9.70 -8.36 -0.52
N ARG A 131 9.44 -9.32 0.36
CA ARG A 131 10.01 -10.66 0.22
C ARG A 131 9.25 -11.45 -0.84
N ARG A 132 9.97 -12.28 -1.58
CA ARG A 132 9.39 -13.26 -2.49
C ARG A 132 9.38 -14.62 -1.79
N SER A 133 8.22 -15.28 -1.75
CA SER A 133 8.09 -16.68 -1.36
C SER A 133 7.67 -17.46 -2.60
N GLY A 134 8.64 -18.03 -3.31
CA GLY A 134 8.44 -18.60 -4.65
C GLY A 134 7.95 -17.53 -5.64
N SER A 135 6.93 -17.85 -6.43
CA SER A 135 6.33 -16.91 -7.41
C SER A 135 5.42 -15.84 -6.79
N ARG A 136 5.22 -15.82 -5.46
CA ARG A 136 4.32 -14.88 -4.79
C ARG A 136 5.08 -13.79 -4.04
N ARG A 137 4.63 -12.54 -4.20
CA ARG A 137 5.10 -11.44 -3.36
C ARG A 137 4.39 -11.48 -2.02
N CYS A 138 5.14 -11.53 -0.93
CA CYS A 138 4.63 -11.38 0.42
C CYS A 138 4.80 -9.91 0.85
N PHE A 139 3.70 -9.17 0.86
CA PHE A 139 3.70 -7.75 1.23
C PHE A 139 3.66 -7.54 2.74
N HIS A 140 3.08 -8.49 3.48
CA HIS A 140 2.93 -8.45 4.92
C HIS A 140 3.50 -9.74 5.53
N PRO A 141 4.83 -9.85 5.66
CA PRO A 141 5.44 -11.00 6.34
C PRO A 141 5.12 -10.97 7.86
N PRO A 142 5.34 -12.06 8.60
CA PRO A 142 5.03 -12.12 10.04
C PRO A 142 5.63 -10.98 10.86
N GLU A 143 6.85 -10.56 10.51
CA GLU A 143 7.55 -9.45 11.18
C GLU A 143 6.84 -8.11 10.95
N PHE A 144 6.29 -7.89 9.75
CA PHE A 144 5.47 -6.73 9.45
C PHE A 144 4.22 -6.69 10.33
N LEU A 145 3.50 -7.80 10.37
CA LEU A 145 2.27 -7.92 11.18
C LEU A 145 2.54 -7.79 12.69
N ALA A 146 3.70 -8.26 13.16
CA ALA A 146 4.11 -8.07 14.54
C ALA A 146 4.35 -6.59 14.86
N GLN A 147 5.08 -5.88 14.00
CA GLN A 147 5.33 -4.45 14.16
C GLN A 147 4.08 -3.59 13.98
N GLU A 148 3.18 -3.97 13.09
CA GLU A 148 1.90 -3.27 12.93
C GLU A 148 1.09 -3.27 14.23
N ARG A 149 1.13 -4.36 14.99
CA ARG A 149 0.46 -4.48 16.31
C ARG A 149 1.12 -3.64 17.42
N GLU A 150 2.34 -3.15 17.21
CA GLU A 150 3.00 -2.23 18.15
C GLU A 150 2.41 -0.81 18.09
N PHE A 151 1.58 -0.51 17.09
CA PHE A 151 0.88 0.76 17.03
C PHE A 151 -0.05 0.91 18.25
N ALA A 152 0.07 2.03 18.97
CA ALA A 152 -0.59 2.21 20.26
C ALA A 152 -2.12 2.03 20.23
N ASP A 153 -2.76 2.48 19.14
CA ASP A 153 -4.21 2.37 18.93
C ASP A 153 -4.59 1.25 17.95
N TYR A 154 -3.76 0.22 17.77
CA TYR A 154 -3.98 -0.86 16.79
C TYR A 154 -5.36 -1.52 16.91
N GLU A 155 -5.71 -1.98 18.11
CA GLU A 155 -7.00 -2.66 18.36
C GLU A 155 -8.19 -1.73 18.10
N ARG A 156 -8.06 -0.47 18.52
CA ARG A 156 -9.08 0.56 18.30
C ARG A 156 -9.24 0.88 16.82
N ALA A 157 -8.14 1.00 16.09
CA ALA A 157 -8.14 1.28 14.66
C ALA A 157 -8.73 0.10 13.87
N SER A 158 -8.34 -1.13 14.20
CA SER A 158 -8.86 -2.35 13.59
C SER A 158 -10.38 -2.54 13.84
N ALA A 159 -10.86 -2.23 15.04
CA ALA A 159 -12.28 -2.26 15.35
C ALA A 159 -13.04 -1.20 14.53
N TRP A 160 -12.53 0.03 14.51
CA TRP A 160 -13.14 1.12 13.76
C TRP A 160 -13.19 0.84 12.25
N GLU A 161 -12.14 0.24 11.70
CA GLU A 161 -12.11 -0.20 10.29
C GLU A 161 -13.27 -1.12 9.96
N LYS A 162 -13.45 -2.18 10.74
CA LYS A 162 -14.51 -3.18 10.53
C LYS A 162 -15.91 -2.59 10.54
N GLU A 163 -16.13 -1.58 11.36
CA GLU A 163 -17.44 -0.96 11.54
C GLU A 163 -17.75 0.13 10.50
N ASN A 164 -16.73 0.84 10.02
CA ASN A 164 -16.93 2.11 9.32
C ASN A 164 -16.44 2.15 7.88
N VAL A 165 -15.49 1.28 7.46
CA VAL A 165 -14.87 1.35 6.13
C VAL A 165 -15.89 1.26 5.01
N ASP A 166 -16.86 0.36 5.14
CA ASP A 166 -17.90 0.22 4.12
C ASP A 166 -18.74 1.50 3.93
N ARG A 167 -18.94 2.28 4.99
CA ARG A 167 -19.70 3.53 4.96
C ARG A 167 -18.91 4.66 4.31
N LEU A 168 -17.60 4.71 4.50
CA LEU A 168 -16.75 5.75 3.91
C LEU A 168 -16.76 5.72 2.39
N PHE A 169 -17.00 4.56 1.81
CA PHE A 169 -16.88 4.32 0.38
C PHE A 169 -18.20 4.01 -0.31
N ARG A 170 -19.29 3.90 0.44
CA ARG A 170 -20.65 3.93 -0.13
C ARG A 170 -21.00 5.38 -0.46
N ARG A 171 -21.45 5.60 -1.69
CA ARG A 171 -22.09 6.86 -2.10
C ARG A 171 -23.54 6.85 -1.67
#